data_e43a6aa3bc1b180ac916aa9a948159bb
#
_entry.id   e43a6aa3bc1b180ac916aa9a948159bb
#
_cell.length_a   1.000
_cell.length_b   1.000
_cell.length_c   1.000
_cell.angle_alpha   90.00
_cell.angle_beta   90.00
_cell.angle_gamma   90.00
#
_symmetry.space_group_name_H-M   'P 1'
#
loop_
_entity.id
_entity.type
_entity.pdbx_description
1 polymer ?
#
loop_
_entity_poly.entity_id
_entity_poly.type
_entity_poly.pdbx_seq_one_letter_code
_entity_poly.pdbx_strand_id
1 'polypeptide(L)'
;MCPRVGAHQRERGWTRVASLFLWYNIDMIKFTIITLFQEALEPYLKTSMMRKATEKGLAEFNFVNLRDFGLGPHKSVDDTPYGGGDGMLLRCEPVFAAIESVKAKDPDAKVIIPTPVGKIWDQEMARAFVNGEPEKFDGGSKTLASAPERSRQQTFLGSPHYIILCPHYEGYDERILSIVDYKISLGKYVLTGGELPALIIIDSVVRLIPGVLGGETSAEIESFSDGNNLEYPQYTRPEDFRGMKVPEILLSGNHGEIAKWREEHSKKV
;
A
#
# COMPACT_ATOMS: atom_id res chain seq x y z
N MET A 1 27.79 -57.70 0.15
CA MET A 1 27.52 -57.24 1.53
C MET A 1 27.91 -55.79 1.58
N CYS A 2 26.94 -54.87 1.48
CA CYS A 2 27.15 -53.43 1.54
C CYS A 2 26.34 -52.90 2.74
N PRO A 3 26.93 -52.11 3.67
CA PRO A 3 26.21 -51.62 4.83
C PRO A 3 25.33 -50.40 4.44
N ARG A 4 24.09 -50.45 4.90
CA ARG A 4 23.14 -49.32 4.87
C ARG A 4 23.66 -48.22 5.80
N VAL A 5 23.87 -47.00 5.29
CA VAL A 5 24.11 -45.79 6.10
C VAL A 5 22.75 -45.10 6.29
N GLY A 6 22.46 -44.77 7.53
CA GLY A 6 21.16 -44.39 8.06
C GLY A 6 20.60 -43.09 7.57
N ALA A 7 19.29 -43.13 7.36
CA ALA A 7 18.40 -42.00 7.17
C ALA A 7 17.99 -41.44 8.54
N HIS A 8 18.77 -40.50 9.09
CA HIS A 8 18.32 -39.72 10.26
C HIS A 8 19.10 -38.41 10.33
N GLN A 9 18.66 -37.39 9.58
CA GLN A 9 18.95 -35.97 9.88
C GLN A 9 18.35 -34.97 8.86
N ARG A 10 17.18 -35.22 8.28
CA ARG A 10 16.53 -34.22 7.40
C ARG A 10 15.12 -33.75 7.83
N GLU A 11 14.65 -34.11 9.00
CA GLU A 11 13.27 -33.76 9.40
C GLU A 11 13.12 -32.59 10.37
N ARG A 12 14.20 -31.91 10.77
CA ARG A 12 14.10 -30.81 11.76
C ARG A 12 14.08 -29.40 11.18
N GLY A 13 14.22 -29.24 9.87
CA GLY A 13 14.21 -27.94 9.20
C GLY A 13 12.85 -27.50 8.63
N TRP A 14 12.02 -28.46 8.26
CA TRP A 14 10.78 -28.20 7.51
C TRP A 14 9.55 -27.88 8.38
N THR A 15 9.58 -28.28 9.64
CA THR A 15 8.43 -28.05 10.56
C THR A 15 8.35 -26.62 11.09
N ARG A 16 9.43 -25.83 11.05
CA ARG A 16 9.40 -24.41 11.46
C ARG A 16 8.96 -23.48 10.34
N VAL A 17 9.24 -23.82 9.09
CA VAL A 17 8.84 -23.00 7.93
C VAL A 17 7.35 -23.22 7.60
N ALA A 18 6.85 -24.46 7.71
CA ALA A 18 5.44 -24.77 7.50
C ALA A 18 4.51 -24.13 8.55
N SER A 19 5.00 -23.87 9.78
CA SER A 19 4.20 -23.20 10.81
C SER A 19 4.10 -21.68 10.64
N LEU A 20 4.99 -21.05 9.88
CA LEU A 20 4.91 -19.64 9.52
C LEU A 20 3.92 -19.38 8.36
N PHE A 21 3.71 -20.37 7.47
CA PHE A 21 2.75 -20.27 6.37
C PHE A 21 1.28 -20.42 6.79
N LEU A 22 1.00 -20.89 7.98
CA LEU A 22 -0.37 -21.06 8.50
C LEU A 22 -0.99 -19.78 9.10
N TRP A 23 -0.26 -18.66 9.11
CA TRP A 23 -0.66 -17.41 9.80
C TRP A 23 -1.06 -16.26 8.88
N TYR A 24 -0.91 -16.41 7.56
CA TYR A 24 -1.31 -15.38 6.58
C TYR A 24 -2.39 -15.89 5.63
N ASN A 25 -3.60 -16.11 6.16
CA ASN A 25 -4.79 -15.95 5.32
C ASN A 25 -5.00 -14.43 5.13
N ILE A 26 -4.15 -13.79 4.33
CA ILE A 26 -4.51 -12.47 3.82
C ILE A 26 -5.55 -12.72 2.73
N ASP A 27 -6.79 -12.45 3.07
CA ASP A 27 -7.85 -12.36 2.09
C ASP A 27 -7.49 -11.27 1.06
N MET A 28 -7.97 -11.41 -0.15
CA MET A 28 -7.75 -10.50 -1.26
C MET A 28 -8.07 -9.05 -0.86
N ILE A 29 -7.11 -8.12 -0.99
CA ILE A 29 -7.35 -6.69 -0.73
C ILE A 29 -8.10 -6.08 -1.91
N LYS A 30 -9.19 -5.35 -1.62
CA LYS A 30 -9.99 -4.66 -2.64
C LYS A 30 -9.74 -3.16 -2.61
N PHE A 31 -9.58 -2.59 -3.80
CA PHE A 31 -9.53 -1.16 -4.00
C PHE A 31 -10.65 -0.74 -4.96
N THR A 32 -11.51 0.17 -4.52
CA THR A 32 -12.48 0.84 -5.41
C THR A 32 -12.06 2.29 -5.55
N ILE A 33 -11.71 2.70 -6.77
CA ILE A 33 -11.20 4.02 -7.08
C ILE A 33 -12.33 4.85 -7.68
N ILE A 34 -12.75 5.91 -6.96
CA ILE A 34 -13.73 6.88 -7.44
C ILE A 34 -12.97 8.02 -8.10
N THR A 35 -13.11 8.16 -9.43
CA THR A 35 -12.33 9.11 -10.23
C THR A 35 -13.12 9.65 -11.40
N LEU A 36 -12.66 10.75 -11.99
CA LEU A 36 -13.13 11.29 -13.26
C LEU A 36 -12.34 10.73 -14.46
N PHE A 37 -11.17 10.12 -14.22
CA PHE A 37 -10.17 9.78 -15.23
C PHE A 37 -9.63 8.36 -15.02
N GLN A 38 -10.51 7.35 -15.17
CA GLN A 38 -10.13 5.93 -15.07
C GLN A 38 -8.98 5.58 -16.02
N GLU A 39 -8.97 6.17 -17.20
CA GLU A 39 -7.94 5.96 -18.22
C GLU A 39 -6.53 6.37 -17.80
N ALA A 40 -6.39 7.21 -16.79
CA ALA A 40 -5.10 7.59 -16.23
C ALA A 40 -4.51 6.52 -15.28
N LEU A 41 -5.36 5.70 -14.67
CA LEU A 41 -4.96 4.71 -13.64
C LEU A 41 -4.94 3.27 -14.20
N GLU A 42 -5.91 2.91 -14.99
CA GLU A 42 -6.13 1.54 -15.44
C GLU A 42 -4.92 0.91 -16.13
N PRO A 43 -4.17 1.59 -17.03
CA PRO A 43 -2.99 1.02 -17.67
C PRO A 43 -1.91 0.62 -16.67
N TYR A 44 -1.68 1.41 -15.61
CA TYR A 44 -0.73 1.09 -14.56
C TYR A 44 -1.16 -0.15 -13.78
N LEU A 45 -2.41 -0.21 -13.35
CA LEU A 45 -2.95 -1.31 -12.54
C LEU A 45 -3.04 -2.63 -13.33
N LYS A 46 -3.00 -2.59 -14.65
CA LYS A 46 -2.95 -3.77 -15.52
C LYS A 46 -1.53 -4.23 -15.87
N THR A 47 -0.49 -3.63 -15.31
CA THR A 47 0.91 -3.95 -15.67
C THR A 47 1.70 -4.48 -14.47
N SER A 48 2.84 -5.15 -14.76
CA SER A 48 3.88 -5.56 -13.82
C SER A 48 3.33 -6.24 -12.55
N MET A 49 3.67 -5.73 -11.38
CA MET A 49 3.32 -6.32 -10.09
C MET A 49 1.83 -6.21 -9.78
N MET A 50 1.15 -5.13 -10.20
CA MET A 50 -0.29 -4.95 -10.05
C MET A 50 -1.06 -6.06 -10.78
N ARG A 51 -0.70 -6.32 -12.05
CA ARG A 51 -1.28 -7.42 -12.82
C ARG A 51 -1.04 -8.78 -12.16
N LYS A 52 0.19 -9.04 -11.68
CA LYS A 52 0.51 -10.30 -10.99
C LYS A 52 -0.31 -10.48 -9.69
N ALA A 53 -0.52 -9.41 -8.93
CA ALA A 53 -1.34 -9.45 -7.73
C ALA A 53 -2.79 -9.81 -8.06
N THR A 54 -3.35 -9.23 -9.13
CA THR A 54 -4.70 -9.57 -9.60
C THR A 54 -4.79 -11.01 -10.12
N GLU A 55 -3.84 -11.46 -10.95
CA GLU A 55 -3.79 -12.82 -11.48
C GLU A 55 -3.69 -13.90 -10.39
N LYS A 56 -3.06 -13.55 -9.25
CA LYS A 56 -2.95 -14.42 -8.07
C LYS A 56 -4.16 -14.32 -7.13
N GLY A 57 -5.12 -13.45 -7.40
CA GLY A 57 -6.26 -13.22 -6.51
C GLY A 57 -5.89 -12.54 -5.18
N LEU A 58 -4.77 -11.79 -5.14
CA LEU A 58 -4.28 -11.10 -3.94
C LEU A 58 -4.75 -9.65 -3.88
N ALA A 59 -5.08 -9.04 -5.02
CA ALA A 59 -5.63 -7.71 -5.11
C ALA A 59 -6.73 -7.61 -6.17
N GLU A 60 -7.73 -6.78 -5.92
CA GLU A 60 -8.81 -6.46 -6.86
C GLU A 60 -8.91 -4.93 -7.03
N PHE A 61 -9.00 -4.47 -8.28
CA PHE A 61 -9.13 -3.05 -8.61
C PHE A 61 -10.43 -2.78 -9.33
N ASN A 62 -11.30 -1.99 -8.70
CA ASN A 62 -12.59 -1.58 -9.22
C ASN A 62 -12.60 -0.07 -9.46
N PHE A 63 -13.34 0.37 -10.46
CA PHE A 63 -13.49 1.79 -10.78
C PHE A 63 -14.94 2.21 -10.68
N VAL A 64 -15.15 3.41 -10.16
CA VAL A 64 -16.42 4.11 -10.14
C VAL A 64 -16.20 5.48 -10.78
N ASN A 65 -16.89 5.73 -11.89
CA ASN A 65 -16.84 7.03 -12.55
C ASN A 65 -17.74 8.01 -11.79
N LEU A 66 -17.14 9.05 -11.22
CA LEU A 66 -17.87 10.06 -10.45
C LEU A 66 -18.96 10.76 -11.28
N ARG A 67 -18.76 10.89 -12.62
CA ARG A 67 -19.77 11.51 -13.52
C ARG A 67 -21.07 10.71 -13.60
N ASP A 68 -21.08 9.43 -13.25
CA ASP A 68 -22.32 8.64 -13.25
C ASP A 68 -23.28 9.06 -12.14
N PHE A 69 -22.77 9.77 -11.14
CA PHE A 69 -23.51 10.37 -10.03
C PHE A 69 -23.71 11.88 -10.18
N GLY A 70 -23.24 12.45 -11.31
CA GLY A 70 -23.34 13.88 -11.59
C GLY A 70 -24.77 14.38 -11.75
N LEU A 71 -24.98 15.65 -11.43
CA LEU A 71 -26.29 16.27 -11.38
C LEU A 71 -26.72 16.83 -12.73
N GLY A 72 -28.01 16.72 -12.99
CA GLY A 72 -28.66 17.30 -14.18
C GLY A 72 -28.23 16.65 -15.51
N PRO A 73 -28.68 17.24 -16.65
CA PRO A 73 -28.41 16.66 -17.97
C PRO A 73 -26.92 16.62 -18.34
N HIS A 74 -26.10 17.52 -17.76
CA HIS A 74 -24.68 17.63 -18.02
C HIS A 74 -23.83 16.77 -17.06
N LYS A 75 -24.47 16.02 -16.16
CA LYS A 75 -23.76 15.19 -15.15
C LYS A 75 -22.70 16.00 -14.39
N SER A 76 -23.05 17.20 -13.93
CA SER A 76 -22.14 18.09 -13.21
C SER A 76 -21.73 17.48 -11.88
N VAL A 77 -20.42 17.46 -11.61
CA VAL A 77 -19.81 16.94 -10.38
C VAL A 77 -19.12 18.04 -9.58
N ASP A 78 -19.07 19.25 -10.13
CA ASP A 78 -18.37 20.43 -9.61
C ASP A 78 -19.26 21.66 -9.60
N ASP A 79 -18.90 22.68 -8.81
CA ASP A 79 -19.55 23.97 -8.74
C ASP A 79 -18.60 25.04 -8.22
N THR A 80 -18.98 26.31 -8.36
CA THR A 80 -18.22 27.44 -7.88
C THR A 80 -18.18 27.48 -6.34
N PRO A 81 -17.03 27.87 -5.74
CA PRO A 81 -16.94 27.97 -4.28
C PRO A 81 -17.81 29.10 -3.70
N TYR A 82 -18.44 28.86 -2.56
CA TYR A 82 -19.03 29.95 -1.78
C TYR A 82 -17.97 30.93 -1.33
N GLY A 83 -18.28 32.21 -1.38
CA GLY A 83 -17.34 33.28 -1.04
C GLY A 83 -16.52 33.77 -2.24
N GLY A 84 -16.69 33.15 -3.40
CA GLY A 84 -15.94 33.49 -4.60
C GLY A 84 -14.55 32.85 -4.63
N GLY A 85 -13.81 33.06 -5.70
CA GLY A 85 -12.49 32.49 -5.98
C GLY A 85 -12.44 31.91 -7.39
N ASP A 86 -11.25 31.61 -7.85
CA ASP A 86 -11.03 30.99 -9.15
C ASP A 86 -11.27 29.46 -9.08
N GLY A 87 -11.72 28.91 -10.20
CA GLY A 87 -11.90 27.47 -10.35
C GLY A 87 -13.19 26.91 -9.76
N MET A 88 -13.22 25.60 -9.59
CA MET A 88 -14.38 24.80 -9.18
C MET A 88 -14.03 23.87 -8.03
N LEU A 89 -15.02 23.40 -7.27
CA LEU A 89 -14.88 22.38 -6.23
C LEU A 89 -15.75 21.17 -6.55
N LEU A 90 -15.29 19.98 -6.20
CA LEU A 90 -16.13 18.80 -6.22
C LEU A 90 -17.31 18.97 -5.25
N ARG A 91 -18.51 18.67 -5.74
CA ARG A 91 -19.77 18.76 -5.01
C ARG A 91 -19.97 17.58 -4.05
N CYS A 92 -20.69 17.82 -2.96
CA CYS A 92 -21.05 16.78 -2.00
C CYS A 92 -21.93 15.69 -2.63
N GLU A 93 -22.98 16.06 -3.34
CA GLU A 93 -24.02 15.12 -3.76
C GLU A 93 -23.47 13.98 -4.63
N PRO A 94 -22.69 14.23 -5.71
CA PRO A 94 -22.11 13.14 -6.50
C PRO A 94 -21.14 12.27 -5.70
N VAL A 95 -20.33 12.89 -4.83
CA VAL A 95 -19.32 12.16 -4.04
C VAL A 95 -19.98 11.26 -3.00
N PHE A 96 -20.97 11.78 -2.26
CA PHE A 96 -21.74 10.99 -1.30
C PHE A 96 -22.42 9.82 -1.98
N ALA A 97 -23.16 10.07 -3.07
CA ALA A 97 -23.86 9.02 -3.80
C ALA A 97 -22.90 7.94 -4.34
N ALA A 98 -21.73 8.32 -4.84
CA ALA A 98 -20.72 7.37 -5.31
C ALA A 98 -20.18 6.50 -4.18
N ILE A 99 -19.78 7.09 -3.02
CA ILE A 99 -19.28 6.36 -1.85
C ILE A 99 -20.38 5.44 -1.28
N GLU A 100 -21.60 5.95 -1.12
CA GLU A 100 -22.75 5.18 -0.62
C GLU A 100 -23.09 4.00 -1.53
N SER A 101 -22.96 4.13 -2.85
CA SER A 101 -23.17 3.03 -3.80
C SER A 101 -22.19 1.86 -3.60
N VAL A 102 -20.96 2.14 -3.15
CA VAL A 102 -19.96 1.12 -2.81
C VAL A 102 -20.24 0.56 -1.43
N LYS A 103 -20.47 1.42 -0.43
CA LYS A 103 -20.78 1.01 0.96
C LYS A 103 -22.10 0.23 1.07
N ALA A 104 -23.04 0.40 0.15
CA ALA A 104 -24.25 -0.43 0.09
C ALA A 104 -23.95 -1.91 -0.22
N LYS A 105 -22.82 -2.21 -0.90
CA LYS A 105 -22.37 -3.57 -1.21
C LYS A 105 -21.39 -4.10 -0.17
N ASP A 106 -20.61 -3.21 0.45
CA ASP A 106 -19.63 -3.51 1.47
C ASP A 106 -19.60 -2.36 2.50
N PRO A 107 -20.41 -2.48 3.57
CA PRO A 107 -20.54 -1.42 4.59
C PRO A 107 -19.25 -1.14 5.37
N ASP A 108 -18.36 -2.11 5.46
CA ASP A 108 -17.09 -2.01 6.20
C ASP A 108 -15.96 -1.37 5.37
N ALA A 109 -16.19 -1.11 4.08
CA ALA A 109 -15.23 -0.45 3.21
C ALA A 109 -14.80 0.91 3.76
N LYS A 110 -13.49 1.16 3.82
CA LYS A 110 -12.89 2.37 4.38
C LYS A 110 -12.60 3.41 3.30
N VAL A 111 -12.99 4.64 3.54
CA VAL A 111 -12.84 5.74 2.58
C VAL A 111 -11.54 6.50 2.84
N ILE A 112 -10.72 6.60 1.80
CA ILE A 112 -9.45 7.32 1.76
C ILE A 112 -9.60 8.52 0.83
N ILE A 113 -9.08 9.68 1.25
CA ILE A 113 -8.93 10.84 0.39
C ILE A 113 -7.47 11.35 0.45
N PRO A 114 -6.77 11.40 -0.70
CA PRO A 114 -5.50 12.13 -0.79
C PRO A 114 -5.75 13.63 -0.66
N THR A 115 -5.09 14.27 0.31
CA THR A 115 -5.28 15.69 0.59
C THR A 115 -4.05 16.28 1.29
N PRO A 116 -3.67 17.55 1.05
CA PRO A 116 -2.54 18.19 1.73
C PRO A 116 -2.66 18.24 3.26
N VAL A 117 -3.87 18.28 3.80
CA VAL A 117 -4.14 18.32 5.25
C VAL A 117 -4.13 16.94 5.91
N GLY A 118 -3.88 15.88 5.14
CA GLY A 118 -3.81 14.50 5.62
C GLY A 118 -2.53 14.19 6.39
N LYS A 119 -2.50 13.02 7.02
CA LYS A 119 -1.29 12.44 7.59
C LYS A 119 -0.32 12.05 6.48
N ILE A 120 0.97 12.29 6.70
CA ILE A 120 2.00 11.91 5.72
C ILE A 120 2.03 10.40 5.57
N TRP A 121 1.96 9.95 4.33
CA TRP A 121 2.06 8.55 3.95
C TRP A 121 3.49 8.05 4.09
N ASP A 122 3.67 6.94 4.78
CA ASP A 122 4.95 6.28 4.98
C ASP A 122 4.83 4.75 4.89
N GLN A 123 5.96 4.05 5.03
CA GLN A 123 6.04 2.60 4.93
C GLN A 123 5.27 1.90 6.07
N GLU A 124 5.22 2.50 7.25
CA GLU A 124 4.51 1.94 8.39
C GLU A 124 2.99 1.98 8.17
N MET A 125 2.49 3.10 7.63
CA MET A 125 1.09 3.20 7.20
C MET A 125 0.75 2.16 6.12
N ALA A 126 1.59 2.03 5.09
CA ALA A 126 1.37 1.04 4.04
C ALA A 126 1.24 -0.38 4.59
N ARG A 127 2.08 -0.77 5.55
CA ARG A 127 1.99 -2.06 6.26
C ARG A 127 0.71 -2.21 7.07
N ALA A 128 0.28 -1.17 7.76
CA ALA A 128 -0.98 -1.20 8.51
C ALA A 128 -2.18 -1.42 7.60
N PHE A 129 -2.16 -0.82 6.40
CA PHE A 129 -3.22 -1.04 5.40
C PHE A 129 -3.21 -2.47 4.84
N VAL A 130 -2.04 -3.10 4.63
CA VAL A 130 -1.98 -4.53 4.27
C VAL A 130 -2.59 -5.40 5.35
N ASN A 131 -2.33 -5.09 6.62
CA ASN A 131 -2.82 -5.86 7.76
C ASN A 131 -4.29 -5.58 8.12
N GLY A 132 -4.96 -4.64 7.42
CA GLY A 132 -6.32 -4.21 7.76
C GLY A 132 -6.42 -3.44 9.07
N GLU A 133 -5.32 -2.87 9.58
CA GLU A 133 -5.22 -2.15 10.85
C GLU A 133 -4.88 -0.66 10.69
N PRO A 134 -5.45 0.08 9.72
CA PRO A 134 -5.10 1.49 9.52
C PRO A 134 -5.53 2.40 10.68
N GLU A 135 -6.43 1.95 11.56
CA GLU A 135 -6.89 2.72 12.73
C GLU A 135 -5.78 3.08 13.71
N LYS A 136 -4.65 2.37 13.71
CA LYS A 136 -3.46 2.72 14.51
C LYS A 136 -2.92 4.12 14.19
N PHE A 137 -3.30 4.68 13.05
CA PHE A 137 -2.82 5.95 12.52
C PHE A 137 -3.87 7.07 12.53
N ASP A 138 -5.10 6.76 12.89
CA ASP A 138 -6.10 7.80 13.09
C ASP A 138 -5.80 8.50 14.41
N GLY A 139 -5.44 9.81 14.37
CA GLY A 139 -5.01 10.60 15.53
C GLY A 139 -6.06 10.81 16.63
N GLY A 140 -7.09 9.99 16.67
CA GLY A 140 -8.10 9.87 17.69
C GLY A 140 -7.63 8.94 18.83
N SER A 141 -7.06 9.57 19.85
CA SER A 141 -6.89 9.10 21.22
C SER A 141 -7.66 7.81 21.60
N LYS A 142 -7.06 6.65 21.32
CA LYS A 142 -7.21 5.47 22.16
C LYS A 142 -5.87 4.76 22.21
N THR A 143 -5.15 5.00 23.29
CA THR A 143 -3.95 4.28 23.71
C THR A 143 -4.20 2.78 23.74
N LEU A 144 -3.88 2.07 22.65
CA LEU A 144 -3.82 0.61 22.61
C LEU A 144 -2.48 0.07 23.14
N ALA A 145 -1.76 0.88 23.93
CA ALA A 145 -0.52 0.45 24.60
C ALA A 145 -0.71 -0.61 25.69
N SER A 146 -1.95 -1.02 25.99
CA SER A 146 -2.26 -1.98 27.06
C SER A 146 -3.13 -3.16 26.63
N ALA A 147 -3.34 -3.39 25.35
CA ALA A 147 -4.06 -4.59 24.91
C ALA A 147 -3.13 -5.81 25.02
N PRO A 148 -3.53 -6.88 25.74
CA PRO A 148 -2.74 -8.09 25.86
C PRO A 148 -2.53 -8.73 24.47
N GLU A 149 -1.37 -9.37 24.26
CA GLU A 149 -0.95 -10.02 23.01
C GLU A 149 -2.01 -10.95 22.37
N ARG A 150 -2.98 -11.41 23.16
CA ARG A 150 -4.10 -12.24 22.68
C ARG A 150 -5.17 -11.48 21.91
N SER A 151 -5.24 -10.15 21.99
CA SER A 151 -6.17 -9.33 21.19
C SER A 151 -5.61 -8.98 19.80
N ARG A 152 -4.35 -9.30 19.52
CA ARG A 152 -3.75 -9.25 18.17
C ARG A 152 -4.27 -10.34 17.23
N GLN A 153 -5.07 -11.28 17.75
CA GLN A 153 -5.75 -12.34 17.00
C GLN A 153 -7.20 -12.01 16.67
N GLN A 154 -7.60 -10.75 16.72
CA GLN A 154 -8.88 -10.38 16.11
C GLN A 154 -8.71 -10.49 14.60
N THR A 155 -8.98 -11.68 14.11
CA THR A 155 -9.30 -12.05 12.74
C THR A 155 -10.18 -10.96 12.16
N PHE A 156 -9.66 -10.21 11.21
CA PHE A 156 -10.49 -9.49 10.26
C PHE A 156 -11.38 -10.54 9.59
N LEU A 157 -12.65 -10.56 9.94
CA LEU A 157 -13.67 -11.40 9.29
C LEU A 157 -14.05 -10.73 7.97
N GLY A 158 -13.10 -10.62 7.02
CA GLY A 158 -13.35 -10.08 5.70
C GLY A 158 -12.09 -9.52 5.05
N SER A 159 -12.05 -9.53 3.73
CA SER A 159 -10.99 -8.91 2.93
C SER A 159 -10.98 -7.40 3.12
N PRO A 160 -9.85 -6.74 3.42
CA PRO A 160 -9.79 -5.28 3.49
C PRO A 160 -10.28 -4.64 2.20
N HIS A 161 -11.19 -3.68 2.30
CA HIS A 161 -11.72 -2.94 1.16
C HIS A 161 -11.53 -1.44 1.36
N TYR A 162 -10.79 -0.83 0.46
CA TYR A 162 -10.49 0.60 0.47
C TYR A 162 -11.14 1.31 -0.70
N ILE A 163 -11.93 2.35 -0.41
CA ILE A 163 -12.49 3.27 -1.39
C ILE A 163 -11.55 4.47 -1.46
N ILE A 164 -10.92 4.72 -2.59
CA ILE A 164 -10.04 5.87 -2.78
C ILE A 164 -10.79 6.91 -3.62
N LEU A 165 -11.17 8.01 -3.01
CA LEU A 165 -11.72 9.17 -3.71
C LEU A 165 -10.58 10.00 -4.28
N CYS A 166 -10.51 10.16 -5.60
CA CYS A 166 -9.54 11.03 -6.27
C CYS A 166 -10.10 12.46 -6.39
N PRO A 167 -9.62 13.43 -5.58
CA PRO A 167 -10.00 14.83 -5.75
C PRO A 167 -9.50 15.39 -7.07
N HIS A 168 -10.23 16.37 -7.58
CA HIS A 168 -9.87 17.13 -8.79
C HIS A 168 -10.27 18.60 -8.65
N TYR A 169 -9.96 19.43 -9.65
CA TYR A 169 -10.22 20.89 -9.63
C TYR A 169 -9.38 21.62 -8.57
N GLU A 170 -9.90 22.70 -7.97
CA GLU A 170 -9.26 23.42 -6.86
C GLU A 170 -9.41 22.68 -5.51
N GLY A 171 -10.23 21.62 -5.51
CA GLY A 171 -10.45 20.79 -4.32
C GLY A 171 -11.87 20.22 -4.26
N TYR A 172 -12.38 20.10 -3.07
CA TYR A 172 -13.67 19.47 -2.78
C TYR A 172 -14.40 20.23 -1.68
N ASP A 173 -15.71 20.07 -1.63
CA ASP A 173 -16.52 20.60 -0.53
C ASP A 173 -16.08 19.95 0.80
N GLU A 174 -15.78 20.76 1.81
CA GLU A 174 -15.25 20.30 3.11
C GLU A 174 -16.17 19.29 3.81
N ARG A 175 -17.48 19.33 3.54
CA ARG A 175 -18.47 18.38 4.08
C ARG A 175 -18.20 16.94 3.66
N ILE A 176 -17.50 16.72 2.55
CA ILE A 176 -17.09 15.38 2.09
C ILE A 176 -16.22 14.68 3.15
N LEU A 177 -15.43 15.44 3.91
CA LEU A 177 -14.59 14.87 4.95
C LEU A 177 -15.35 14.19 6.09
N SER A 178 -16.66 14.45 6.23
CA SER A 178 -17.49 13.80 7.25
C SER A 178 -17.74 12.31 7.01
N ILE A 179 -17.51 11.82 5.78
CA ILE A 179 -17.68 10.41 5.40
C ILE A 179 -16.35 9.74 5.01
N VAL A 180 -15.23 10.44 5.22
CA VAL A 180 -13.88 9.95 4.96
C VAL A 180 -13.29 9.35 6.24
N ASP A 181 -12.78 8.14 6.15
CA ASP A 181 -12.11 7.46 7.25
C ASP A 181 -10.63 7.92 7.36
N TYR A 182 -9.93 8.09 6.23
CA TYR A 182 -8.49 8.44 6.23
C TYR A 182 -8.17 9.59 5.27
N LYS A 183 -7.56 10.64 5.82
CA LYS A 183 -6.97 11.76 5.09
C LYS A 183 -5.46 11.52 4.96
N ILE A 184 -4.97 11.40 3.73
CA ILE A 184 -3.58 11.03 3.45
C ILE A 184 -2.88 12.11 2.64
N SER A 185 -1.71 12.55 3.09
CA SER A 185 -0.82 13.46 2.37
C SER A 185 0.41 12.71 1.88
N LEU A 186 0.81 12.93 0.63
CA LEU A 186 2.05 12.36 0.08
C LEU A 186 3.28 13.26 0.32
N GLY A 187 3.09 14.46 0.84
CA GLY A 187 4.18 15.39 1.08
C GLY A 187 3.74 16.85 0.96
N LYS A 188 4.70 17.75 1.12
CA LYS A 188 4.48 19.20 1.09
C LYS A 188 4.55 19.75 -0.35
N TYR A 189 3.68 19.31 -1.21
CA TYR A 189 3.51 19.78 -2.59
C TYR A 189 2.07 19.54 -3.04
N VAL A 190 1.68 20.22 -4.13
CA VAL A 190 0.32 20.11 -4.70
C VAL A 190 0.40 19.42 -6.06
N LEU A 191 -0.56 18.55 -6.32
CA LEU A 191 -0.77 17.85 -7.58
C LEU A 191 -2.06 18.31 -8.23
N THR A 192 -2.22 18.07 -9.52
CA THR A 192 -3.41 18.48 -10.29
C THR A 192 -4.65 17.64 -9.99
N GLY A 193 -4.49 16.47 -9.36
CA GLY A 193 -5.58 15.54 -9.03
C GLY A 193 -5.15 14.44 -8.08
N GLY A 194 -6.11 13.62 -7.68
CA GLY A 194 -5.92 12.52 -6.74
C GLY A 194 -5.48 11.20 -7.38
N GLU A 195 -5.39 11.13 -8.71
CA GLU A 195 -5.12 9.89 -9.44
C GLU A 195 -3.71 9.36 -9.17
N LEU A 196 -2.68 10.20 -9.28
CA LEU A 196 -1.30 9.80 -8.95
C LEU A 196 -1.13 9.45 -7.47
N PRO A 197 -1.63 10.23 -6.50
CA PRO A 197 -1.70 9.82 -5.11
C PRO A 197 -2.34 8.46 -4.89
N ALA A 198 -3.46 8.17 -5.53
CA ALA A 198 -4.14 6.89 -5.44
C ALA A 198 -3.23 5.74 -5.90
N LEU A 199 -2.52 5.90 -7.04
CA LEU A 199 -1.57 4.90 -7.53
C LEU A 199 -0.42 4.67 -6.56
N ILE A 200 0.13 5.72 -5.94
CA ILE A 200 1.23 5.59 -4.97
C ILE A 200 0.77 4.82 -3.73
N ILE A 201 -0.41 5.12 -3.20
CA ILE A 201 -1.00 4.40 -2.07
C ILE A 201 -1.21 2.93 -2.44
N ILE A 202 -1.86 2.65 -3.57
CA ILE A 202 -2.13 1.29 -4.04
C ILE A 202 -0.83 0.51 -4.24
N ASP A 203 0.15 1.07 -4.94
CA ASP A 203 1.41 0.39 -5.24
C ASP A 203 2.17 0.03 -3.97
N SER A 204 2.31 1.00 -3.05
CA SER A 204 3.01 0.80 -1.78
C SER A 204 2.34 -0.24 -0.87
N VAL A 205 1.00 -0.39 -0.93
CA VAL A 205 0.28 -1.44 -0.21
C VAL A 205 0.42 -2.78 -0.92
N VAL A 206 0.10 -2.84 -2.22
CA VAL A 206 0.04 -4.11 -2.98
C VAL A 206 1.39 -4.82 -3.00
N ARG A 207 2.51 -4.09 -3.13
CA ARG A 207 3.84 -4.70 -3.12
C ARG A 207 4.20 -5.39 -1.79
N LEU A 208 3.57 -4.99 -0.69
CA LEU A 208 3.77 -5.56 0.64
C LEU A 208 2.89 -6.81 0.90
N ILE A 209 1.93 -7.10 0.04
CA ILE A 209 1.10 -8.31 0.18
C ILE A 209 2.00 -9.54 -0.02
N PRO A 210 2.03 -10.50 0.92
CA PRO A 210 2.79 -11.73 0.78
C PRO A 210 2.50 -12.46 -0.54
N GLY A 211 3.54 -12.85 -1.24
CA GLY A 211 3.43 -13.53 -2.53
C GLY A 211 3.30 -12.62 -3.76
N VAL A 212 3.21 -11.30 -3.61
CA VAL A 212 3.24 -10.35 -4.74
C VAL A 212 4.67 -10.19 -5.24
N LEU A 213 5.63 -9.90 -4.35
CA LEU A 213 7.05 -9.84 -4.71
C LEU A 213 7.63 -11.24 -4.89
N GLY A 214 8.66 -11.37 -5.76
CA GLY A 214 9.26 -12.65 -6.09
C GLY A 214 10.22 -13.24 -5.06
N GLY A 215 10.70 -12.45 -4.09
CA GLY A 215 11.56 -12.88 -3.00
C GLY A 215 10.81 -12.88 -1.68
N GLU A 216 10.87 -13.98 -0.92
CA GLU A 216 10.18 -14.11 0.37
C GLU A 216 10.62 -13.05 1.40
N THR A 217 11.86 -12.57 1.31
CA THR A 217 12.44 -11.57 2.22
C THR A 217 12.54 -10.17 1.62
N SER A 218 12.08 -9.97 0.37
CA SER A 218 12.29 -8.70 -0.35
C SER A 218 11.63 -7.50 0.35
N ALA A 219 10.48 -7.69 1.01
CA ALA A 219 9.79 -6.65 1.76
C ALA A 219 10.31 -6.48 3.20
N GLU A 220 11.17 -7.39 3.69
CA GLU A 220 11.71 -7.38 5.04
C GLU A 220 13.07 -6.67 5.13
N ILE A 221 13.84 -6.67 4.02
CA ILE A 221 15.24 -6.19 3.99
C ILE A 221 15.36 -4.84 3.23
N GLU A 222 14.26 -4.26 2.78
CA GLU A 222 14.26 -3.01 2.04
C GLU A 222 14.36 -1.76 2.92
N SER A 223 14.64 -0.62 2.27
CA SER A 223 14.63 0.68 2.93
C SER A 223 13.30 0.91 3.68
N PHE A 224 13.39 1.50 4.87
CA PHE A 224 12.26 1.76 5.78
C PHE A 224 11.55 0.51 6.33
N SER A 225 12.16 -0.69 6.19
CA SER A 225 11.57 -1.91 6.74
C SER A 225 11.48 -1.90 8.28
N ASP A 226 12.37 -1.19 8.95
CA ASP A 226 12.38 -0.95 10.40
C ASP A 226 12.05 0.51 10.79
N GLY A 227 11.48 1.27 9.86
CA GLY A 227 11.02 2.65 10.03
C GLY A 227 12.02 3.71 9.58
N ASN A 228 13.33 3.55 9.79
CA ASN A 228 14.30 4.62 9.57
C ASN A 228 15.58 4.20 8.84
N ASN A 229 15.78 2.93 8.53
CA ASN A 229 16.99 2.50 7.85
C ASN A 229 16.82 2.49 6.35
N LEU A 230 17.83 2.99 5.65
CA LEU A 230 18.00 2.79 4.22
C LEU A 230 18.81 1.53 3.97
N GLU A 231 18.41 0.77 2.96
CA GLU A 231 19.16 -0.38 2.50
C GLU A 231 20.59 0.00 2.08
N TYR A 232 21.50 -0.93 2.23
CA TYR A 232 22.88 -0.78 1.75
C TYR A 232 22.94 -0.60 0.24
N PRO A 233 24.03 0.04 -0.32
CA PRO A 233 24.19 0.19 -1.76
C PRO A 233 24.34 -1.16 -2.45
N GLN A 234 23.60 -1.36 -3.53
CA GLN A 234 23.61 -2.60 -4.31
C GLN A 234 24.40 -2.43 -5.61
N TYR A 235 25.08 -3.50 -6.02
CA TYR A 235 25.89 -3.57 -7.24
C TYR A 235 25.47 -4.74 -8.10
N THR A 236 25.61 -4.59 -9.43
CA THR A 236 25.38 -5.63 -10.42
C THR A 236 26.54 -5.70 -11.42
N ARG A 237 26.49 -6.63 -12.36
CA ARG A 237 27.51 -6.77 -13.42
C ARG A 237 27.50 -5.60 -14.39
N PRO A 238 28.64 -5.21 -14.96
CA PRO A 238 29.98 -5.80 -14.77
C PRO A 238 30.67 -5.37 -13.48
N GLU A 239 31.71 -6.08 -13.04
CA GLU A 239 32.50 -5.78 -11.82
C GLU A 239 33.26 -4.45 -11.92
N ASP A 240 33.69 -4.05 -13.12
CA ASP A 240 34.27 -2.75 -13.42
C ASP A 240 33.48 -2.09 -14.53
N PHE A 241 32.95 -0.92 -14.25
CA PHE A 241 32.31 -0.08 -15.24
C PHE A 241 32.97 1.30 -15.29
N ARG A 242 33.78 1.53 -16.30
CA ARG A 242 34.51 2.80 -16.53
C ARG A 242 35.40 3.19 -15.34
N GLY A 243 36.09 2.22 -14.74
CA GLY A 243 36.95 2.41 -13.58
C GLY A 243 36.24 2.44 -12.22
N MET A 244 34.92 2.39 -12.22
CA MET A 244 34.09 2.26 -10.99
C MET A 244 33.93 0.77 -10.69
N LYS A 245 34.56 0.31 -9.62
CA LYS A 245 34.61 -1.11 -9.24
C LYS A 245 33.58 -1.47 -8.18
N VAL A 246 33.05 -2.68 -8.27
CA VAL A 246 32.29 -3.31 -7.18
C VAL A 246 33.26 -3.53 -5.99
N PRO A 247 32.84 -3.25 -4.74
CA PRO A 247 33.64 -3.58 -3.56
C PRO A 247 34.06 -5.05 -3.54
N GLU A 248 35.37 -5.32 -3.33
CA GLU A 248 35.94 -6.67 -3.39
C GLU A 248 35.28 -7.65 -2.42
N ILE A 249 34.83 -7.14 -1.27
CA ILE A 249 34.14 -7.96 -0.27
C ILE A 249 32.85 -8.59 -0.82
N LEU A 250 32.12 -7.90 -1.71
CA LEU A 250 30.91 -8.42 -2.33
C LEU A 250 31.19 -9.50 -3.38
N LEU A 251 32.42 -9.59 -3.87
CA LEU A 251 32.91 -10.61 -4.83
C LEU A 251 33.52 -11.82 -4.14
N SER A 252 33.80 -11.72 -2.82
CA SER A 252 34.57 -12.72 -2.06
C SER A 252 33.86 -14.06 -1.86
N GLY A 253 32.51 -14.09 -1.96
CA GLY A 253 31.72 -15.27 -1.60
C GLY A 253 31.64 -15.54 -0.07
N ASN A 254 32.28 -14.72 0.76
CA ASN A 254 32.21 -14.85 2.22
C ASN A 254 30.94 -14.22 2.75
N HIS A 255 29.87 -15.01 2.92
CA HIS A 255 28.56 -14.51 3.34
C HIS A 255 28.56 -13.77 4.68
N GLY A 256 29.43 -14.16 5.64
CA GLY A 256 29.54 -13.50 6.93
C GLY A 256 30.07 -12.07 6.81
N GLU A 257 31.17 -11.89 6.09
CA GLU A 257 31.77 -10.57 5.86
C GLU A 257 30.88 -9.69 4.94
N ILE A 258 30.20 -10.30 3.98
CA ILE A 258 29.22 -9.59 3.15
C ILE A 258 28.06 -9.07 4.01
N ALA A 259 27.53 -9.88 4.92
CA ALA A 259 26.46 -9.47 5.82
C ALA A 259 26.89 -8.29 6.72
N LYS A 260 28.08 -8.35 7.29
CA LYS A 260 28.67 -7.29 8.10
C LYS A 260 28.85 -6.00 7.29
N TRP A 261 29.38 -6.10 6.06
CA TRP A 261 29.54 -4.96 5.17
C TRP A 261 28.18 -4.29 4.85
N ARG A 262 27.13 -5.08 4.61
CA ARG A 262 25.77 -4.60 4.36
C ARG A 262 25.22 -3.82 5.55
N GLU A 263 25.37 -4.35 6.76
CA GLU A 263 24.97 -3.69 7.99
C GLU A 263 25.71 -2.36 8.21
N GLU A 264 27.04 -2.33 7.99
CA GLU A 264 27.86 -1.13 8.12
C GLU A 264 27.53 -0.04 7.07
N HIS A 265 26.99 -0.43 5.90
CA HIS A 265 26.66 0.48 4.81
C HIS A 265 25.17 0.83 4.74
N SER A 266 24.32 0.24 5.57
CA SER A 266 22.95 0.67 5.79
C SER A 266 22.97 2.01 6.55
N LYS A 267 22.14 2.97 6.12
CA LYS A 267 22.12 4.33 6.70
C LYS A 267 20.84 4.54 7.49
N LYS A 268 20.94 5.20 8.63
CA LYS A 268 19.78 5.77 9.34
C LYS A 268 19.38 7.10 8.73
N VAL A 269 18.07 7.32 8.55
CA VAL A 269 17.47 8.58 8.07
C VAL A 269 16.96 9.39 9.24
#